data_cdd42e45c6f5d0c92fd79197f7c74e93
#
_entry.id   cdd42e45c6f5d0c92fd79197f7c74e93
#
_cell.length_a   1.000
_cell.length_b   1.000
_cell.length_c   1.000
_cell.angle_alpha   90.00
_cell.angle_beta   90.00
_cell.angle_gamma   90.00
#
_symmetry.space_group_name_H-M   'P 1'
#
loop_
_entity.id
_entity.type
_entity.pdbx_description
1 polymer ?
#
loop_
_entity_poly.entity_id
_entity_poly.type
_entity_poly.pdbx_seq_one_letter_code
_entity_poly.pdbx_strand_id
1 'polypeptide(L)'
;LAQAAFNVNFQLPPPPDPPRVEVSEMDRTVVLTWSNNPSDNNYLDSYDVANPFLDDVDVDDKTYTFEGYNVFQYTSESDLTGQRSATFDVDNGVTNVVDIVDATFTIPTATLAAFGTDNGVQQSYTIDNATNSTDLYFGLQAYAYNENSAPRIFKSAINRVVVRPTRNLSSN
;
A
#
# COMPACT_ATOMS: atom_id res chain seq x y z
N LEU A 1 9.47 19.15 17.96
CA LEU A 1 9.83 17.82 17.39
C LEU A 1 10.77 17.02 18.32
N ALA A 2 11.92 17.56 18.74
CA ALA A 2 12.87 16.78 19.56
C ALA A 2 12.28 16.32 20.90
N GLN A 3 11.52 17.15 21.59
CA GLN A 3 10.86 16.80 22.85
C GLN A 3 9.78 15.73 22.66
N ALA A 4 8.99 15.85 21.59
CA ALA A 4 7.97 14.84 21.28
C ALA A 4 8.61 13.47 20.98
N ALA A 5 9.67 13.44 20.17
CA ALA A 5 10.42 12.22 19.90
C ALA A 5 10.98 11.58 21.18
N PHE A 6 11.46 12.37 22.12
CA PHE A 6 11.94 11.88 23.42
C PHE A 6 10.80 11.33 24.28
N ASN A 7 9.65 12.00 24.32
CA ASN A 7 8.48 11.61 25.10
C ASN A 7 7.91 10.25 24.67
N VAL A 8 7.97 9.95 23.37
CA VAL A 8 7.50 8.66 22.82
C VAL A 8 8.62 7.63 22.67
N ASN A 9 9.76 7.87 23.31
CA ASN A 9 10.92 6.97 23.27
C ASN A 9 11.36 6.63 21.82
N PHE A 10 11.24 7.57 20.90
CA PHE A 10 11.54 7.45 19.46
C PHE A 10 10.77 6.34 18.73
N GLN A 11 9.65 5.89 19.26
CA GLN A 11 8.82 4.87 18.61
C GLN A 11 7.89 5.52 17.59
N LEU A 12 8.01 5.09 16.35
CA LEU A 12 7.04 5.40 15.30
C LEU A 12 5.79 4.51 15.47
N PRO A 13 4.61 4.97 15.07
CA PRO A 13 3.43 4.12 15.00
C PRO A 13 3.71 2.91 14.08
N PRO A 14 3.12 1.74 14.36
CA PRO A 14 3.24 0.61 13.44
C PRO A 14 2.53 0.94 12.12
N PRO A 15 3.11 0.58 10.96
CA PRO A 15 2.42 0.73 9.69
C PRO A 15 1.19 -0.21 9.61
N PRO A 16 0.32 -0.04 8.59
CA PRO A 16 -0.72 -1.01 8.29
C PRO A 16 -0.14 -2.42 8.10
N ASP A 17 -0.87 -3.44 8.53
CA ASP A 17 -0.50 -4.82 8.21
C ASP A 17 -0.66 -5.09 6.70
N PRO A 18 0.22 -5.90 6.10
CA PRO A 18 0.13 -6.22 4.67
C PRO A 18 -1.11 -7.07 4.38
N PRO A 19 -1.87 -6.75 3.31
CA PRO A 19 -3.03 -7.55 2.94
C PRO A 19 -2.63 -8.96 2.51
N ARG A 20 -3.49 -9.94 2.75
CA ARG A 20 -3.35 -11.31 2.26
C ARG A 20 -3.92 -11.40 0.87
N VAL A 21 -3.17 -11.97 -0.05
CA VAL A 21 -3.55 -12.08 -1.45
C VAL A 21 -3.96 -13.50 -1.77
N GLU A 22 -5.12 -13.65 -2.35
CA GLU A 22 -5.61 -14.88 -2.98
C GLU A 22 -5.58 -14.72 -4.50
N VAL A 23 -5.29 -15.79 -5.21
CA VAL A 23 -5.12 -15.77 -6.66
C VAL A 23 -6.08 -16.75 -7.30
N SER A 24 -6.79 -16.27 -8.32
CA SER A 24 -7.57 -17.10 -9.23
C SER A 24 -6.96 -17.06 -10.62
N GLU A 25 -6.53 -18.22 -11.10
CA GLU A 25 -5.86 -18.40 -12.40
C GLU A 25 -6.85 -19.00 -13.41
N MET A 26 -7.00 -18.34 -14.55
CA MET A 26 -7.89 -18.76 -15.64
C MET A 26 -7.15 -18.67 -16.97
N ASP A 27 -7.81 -19.13 -18.05
CA ASP A 27 -7.26 -18.97 -19.41
C ASP A 27 -7.02 -17.50 -19.73
N ARG A 28 -5.76 -17.12 -19.82
CA ARG A 28 -5.28 -15.76 -20.12
C ARG A 28 -5.77 -14.65 -19.17
N THR A 29 -6.24 -15.03 -18.00
CA THR A 29 -6.73 -14.08 -17.00
C THR A 29 -6.26 -14.48 -15.62
N VAL A 30 -5.89 -13.50 -14.83
CA VAL A 30 -5.58 -13.62 -13.41
C VAL A 30 -6.45 -12.65 -12.62
N VAL A 31 -7.05 -13.13 -11.56
CA VAL A 31 -7.73 -12.26 -10.59
C VAL A 31 -6.99 -12.35 -9.27
N LEU A 32 -6.51 -11.21 -8.80
CA LEU A 32 -6.00 -11.02 -7.45
C LEU A 32 -7.16 -10.53 -6.58
N THR A 33 -7.38 -11.17 -5.46
CA THR A 33 -8.27 -10.68 -4.40
C THR A 33 -7.50 -10.56 -3.11
N TRP A 34 -7.89 -9.66 -2.23
CA TRP A 34 -7.18 -9.49 -0.96
C TRP A 34 -8.10 -9.14 0.19
N SER A 35 -7.63 -9.44 1.37
CA SER A 35 -8.32 -9.17 2.62
C SER A 35 -7.34 -9.11 3.77
N ASN A 36 -7.80 -8.68 4.92
CA ASN A 36 -7.06 -8.71 6.18
C ASN A 36 -7.78 -9.61 7.20
N ASN A 37 -7.02 -10.22 8.09
CA ASN A 37 -7.60 -11.00 9.19
C ASN A 37 -8.16 -10.07 10.27
N PRO A 38 -9.09 -10.58 11.10
CA PRO A 38 -9.61 -9.84 12.24
C PRO A 38 -8.57 -9.40 13.27
N SER A 39 -7.38 -10.01 13.26
CA SER A 39 -6.26 -9.64 14.14
C SER A 39 -5.34 -8.57 13.56
N ASP A 40 -5.47 -8.25 12.29
CA ASP A 40 -4.63 -7.29 11.60
C ASP A 40 -5.09 -5.86 11.94
N ASN A 41 -4.16 -4.93 12.06
CA ASN A 41 -4.47 -3.56 12.49
C ASN A 41 -5.25 -2.73 11.45
N ASN A 42 -5.39 -3.23 10.23
CA ASN A 42 -6.21 -2.63 9.16
C ASN A 42 -7.35 -3.57 8.71
N TYR A 43 -7.86 -4.41 9.62
CA TYR A 43 -9.03 -5.25 9.33
C TYR A 43 -10.22 -4.42 8.87
N LEU A 44 -10.86 -4.81 7.76
CA LEU A 44 -11.95 -4.05 7.12
C LEU A 44 -11.56 -2.60 6.78
N ASP A 45 -10.31 -2.38 6.38
CA ASP A 45 -9.78 -1.07 6.00
C ASP A 45 -9.88 -0.03 7.13
N SER A 46 -9.82 -0.49 8.40
CA SER A 46 -10.07 0.31 9.59
C SER A 46 -8.80 0.80 10.29
N TYR A 47 -7.65 0.80 9.61
CA TYR A 47 -6.42 1.33 10.21
C TYR A 47 -6.61 2.78 10.65
N ASP A 48 -6.39 3.03 11.93
CA ASP A 48 -6.51 4.34 12.56
C ASP A 48 -5.54 4.39 13.76
N VAL A 49 -4.38 5.02 13.60
CA VAL A 49 -3.31 5.02 14.59
C VAL A 49 -2.80 6.43 14.84
N ALA A 50 -2.83 6.84 16.10
CA ALA A 50 -2.34 8.14 16.51
C ALA A 50 -0.84 8.32 16.22
N ASN A 51 -0.49 9.50 15.73
CA ASN A 51 0.89 9.91 15.60
C ASN A 51 1.31 10.68 16.87
N PRO A 52 2.08 10.07 17.78
CA PRO A 52 2.46 10.71 19.03
C PRO A 52 3.35 11.94 18.85
N PHE A 53 3.94 12.15 17.68
CA PHE A 53 4.69 13.36 17.37
C PHE A 53 3.80 14.59 17.17
N LEU A 54 2.49 14.38 17.01
CA LEU A 54 1.50 15.45 16.86
C LEU A 54 0.75 15.78 18.16
N ASP A 55 1.01 15.10 19.27
CA ASP A 55 0.28 15.28 20.53
C ASP A 55 0.31 16.74 20.99
N ASP A 56 1.48 17.38 20.93
CA ASP A 56 1.71 18.77 21.34
C ASP A 56 1.58 19.78 20.17
N VAL A 57 1.12 19.33 19.00
CA VAL A 57 0.93 20.17 17.82
C VAL A 57 -0.53 20.58 17.73
N ASP A 58 -0.78 21.86 17.47
CA ASP A 58 -2.13 22.41 17.31
C ASP A 58 -2.66 22.15 15.89
N VAL A 59 -3.10 20.92 15.66
CA VAL A 59 -3.72 20.43 14.43
C VAL A 59 -4.93 19.57 14.76
N ASP A 60 -5.93 19.57 13.89
CA ASP A 60 -7.18 18.85 14.10
C ASP A 60 -7.00 17.33 13.93
N ASP A 61 -6.28 16.91 12.89
CA ASP A 61 -6.04 15.49 12.62
C ASP A 61 -4.63 15.07 13.05
N LYS A 62 -4.58 14.13 13.98
CA LYS A 62 -3.36 13.57 14.59
C LYS A 62 -3.16 12.09 14.32
N THR A 63 -4.01 11.48 13.49
CA THR A 63 -3.99 10.03 13.24
C THR A 63 -3.62 9.72 11.80
N TYR A 64 -2.91 8.62 11.60
CA TYR A 64 -2.81 7.99 10.30
C TYR A 64 -4.03 7.12 10.10
N THR A 65 -4.80 7.41 9.07
CA THR A 65 -5.96 6.61 8.67
C THR A 65 -5.65 5.79 7.43
N PHE A 66 -6.35 4.66 7.27
CA PHE A 66 -6.24 3.85 6.06
C PHE A 66 -6.58 4.71 4.84
N GLU A 67 -5.76 4.60 3.80
CA GLU A 67 -5.95 5.36 2.57
C GLU A 67 -6.14 4.47 1.35
N GLY A 68 -5.44 3.31 1.27
CA GLY A 68 -5.66 2.45 0.12
C GLY A 68 -4.65 1.34 -0.06
N TYR A 69 -4.72 0.75 -1.27
CA TYR A 69 -3.87 -0.34 -1.73
C TYR A 69 -3.14 0.02 -3.02
N ASN A 70 -1.87 -0.36 -3.09
CA ASN A 70 -1.08 -0.34 -4.32
C ASN A 70 -0.89 -1.77 -4.82
N VAL A 71 -1.10 -1.97 -6.11
CA VAL A 71 -0.74 -3.21 -6.82
C VAL A 71 0.51 -2.95 -7.65
N PHE A 72 1.52 -3.79 -7.47
CA PHE A 72 2.78 -3.73 -8.21
C PHE A 72 2.91 -4.96 -9.10
N GLN A 73 3.54 -4.77 -10.25
CA GLN A 73 4.00 -5.84 -11.12
C GLN A 73 5.52 -5.83 -11.18
N TYR A 74 6.11 -7.02 -11.15
CA TYR A 74 7.55 -7.23 -11.19
C TYR A 74 7.93 -8.02 -12.43
N THR A 75 9.13 -7.83 -12.91
CA THR A 75 9.65 -8.55 -14.09
C THR A 75 10.17 -9.95 -13.73
N SER A 76 10.52 -10.18 -12.48
CA SER A 76 11.01 -11.46 -11.95
C SER A 76 10.88 -11.53 -10.43
N GLU A 77 11.12 -12.69 -9.85
CA GLU A 77 11.18 -12.89 -8.41
C GLU A 77 12.25 -12.02 -7.72
N SER A 78 13.38 -11.81 -8.38
CA SER A 78 14.51 -11.01 -7.89
C SER A 78 14.39 -9.51 -8.16
N ASP A 79 13.38 -9.08 -8.91
CA ASP A 79 13.14 -7.67 -9.16
C ASP A 79 12.69 -6.97 -7.88
N LEU A 80 13.43 -5.96 -7.43
CA LEU A 80 13.14 -5.18 -6.22
C LEU A 80 12.42 -3.87 -6.50
N THR A 81 12.26 -3.51 -7.76
CA THR A 81 11.81 -2.17 -8.16
C THR A 81 10.36 -2.09 -8.61
N GLY A 82 9.67 -3.19 -8.78
CA GLY A 82 8.28 -3.35 -9.22
C GLY A 82 7.57 -2.09 -9.73
N GLN A 83 6.90 -2.20 -10.84
CA GLN A 83 6.11 -1.09 -11.37
C GLN A 83 4.71 -1.11 -10.76
N ARG A 84 4.20 0.04 -10.31
CA ARG A 84 2.83 0.14 -9.84
C ARG A 84 1.87 0.02 -11.01
N SER A 85 0.99 -0.99 -10.97
CA SER A 85 -0.02 -1.29 -11.99
C SER A 85 -1.37 -0.66 -11.68
N ALA A 86 -1.71 -0.53 -10.41
CA ALA A 86 -2.96 0.06 -9.96
C ALA A 86 -2.83 0.64 -8.55
N THR A 87 -3.69 1.59 -8.23
CA THR A 87 -3.97 2.08 -6.88
C THR A 87 -5.47 2.09 -6.68
N PHE A 88 -5.93 1.68 -5.50
CA PHE A 88 -7.31 1.71 -5.07
C PHE A 88 -7.35 2.39 -3.71
N ASP A 89 -7.87 3.60 -3.66
CA ASP A 89 -7.81 4.46 -2.49
C ASP A 89 -9.17 5.03 -2.13
N VAL A 90 -9.28 5.50 -0.92
CA VAL A 90 -10.52 6.08 -0.38
C VAL A 90 -10.90 7.29 -1.22
N ASP A 91 -12.21 7.39 -1.55
CA ASP A 91 -12.79 8.58 -2.21
C ASP A 91 -12.96 9.70 -1.17
N ASN A 92 -11.91 10.48 -0.98
CA ASN A 92 -11.83 11.54 0.05
C ASN A 92 -11.15 12.83 -0.44
N GLY A 93 -10.82 12.90 -1.72
CA GLY A 93 -10.12 14.05 -2.34
C GLY A 93 -8.60 14.00 -2.21
N VAL A 94 -8.05 12.99 -1.53
CA VAL A 94 -6.59 12.80 -1.42
C VAL A 94 -6.09 12.06 -2.66
N THR A 95 -5.32 12.72 -3.48
CA THR A 95 -4.76 12.15 -4.71
C THR A 95 -3.25 11.94 -4.57
N ASN A 96 -2.45 12.75 -5.24
CA ASN A 96 -1.01 12.67 -5.17
C ASN A 96 -0.47 13.22 -3.84
N VAL A 97 0.18 12.39 -3.05
CA VAL A 97 0.81 12.80 -1.81
C VAL A 97 2.31 12.98 -2.03
N VAL A 98 2.79 14.18 -1.75
CA VAL A 98 4.21 14.54 -1.83
C VAL A 98 4.77 14.65 -0.43
N ASP A 99 5.80 13.86 -0.13
CA ASP A 99 6.61 13.99 1.07
C ASP A 99 7.89 14.77 0.80
N ILE A 100 8.31 15.52 1.80
CA ILE A 100 9.62 16.17 1.80
C ILE A 100 10.58 15.21 2.50
N VAL A 101 11.43 14.56 1.72
CA VAL A 101 12.50 13.73 2.26
C VAL A 101 13.71 14.62 2.53
N ASP A 102 14.02 14.81 3.79
CA ASP A 102 15.26 15.45 4.19
C ASP A 102 16.41 14.44 4.02
N ALA A 103 16.96 14.41 2.82
CA ALA A 103 18.15 13.61 2.56
C ALA A 103 19.35 14.32 3.19
N THR A 104 19.64 13.95 4.45
CA THR A 104 20.89 14.27 5.18
C THR A 104 21.73 15.38 4.55
N PHE A 105 21.53 16.60 5.05
CA PHE A 105 22.45 17.74 4.95
C PHE A 105 22.49 18.57 3.65
N THR A 106 21.62 18.40 2.65
CA THR A 106 21.80 19.28 1.49
C THR A 106 20.55 20.02 1.02
N ILE A 107 19.55 19.39 0.48
CA ILE A 107 18.36 20.09 -0.02
C ILE A 107 17.14 19.20 0.23
N PRO A 108 16.10 19.69 0.91
CA PRO A 108 14.84 18.95 1.01
C PRO A 108 14.33 18.62 -0.40
N THR A 109 14.18 17.34 -0.69
CA THR A 109 13.70 16.88 -1.98
C THR A 109 12.25 16.44 -1.85
N ALA A 110 11.36 17.02 -2.63
CA ALA A 110 9.99 16.58 -2.73
C ALA A 110 9.92 15.26 -3.50
N THR A 111 9.37 14.23 -2.90
CA THR A 111 9.17 12.92 -3.54
C THR A 111 7.69 12.56 -3.55
N LEU A 112 7.23 11.96 -4.64
CA LEU A 112 5.87 11.43 -4.72
C LEU A 112 5.76 10.18 -3.84
N ALA A 113 5.17 10.33 -2.66
CA ALA A 113 5.05 9.26 -1.68
C ALA A 113 3.90 8.30 -2.00
N ALA A 114 2.77 8.83 -2.46
CA ALA A 114 1.65 8.05 -2.94
C ALA A 114 1.03 8.70 -4.18
N PHE A 115 0.44 7.86 -5.02
CA PHE A 115 -0.32 8.26 -6.21
C PHE A 115 -1.73 7.72 -6.04
N GLY A 116 -2.62 8.53 -5.51
CA GLY A 116 -4.03 8.21 -5.36
C GLY A 116 -4.81 8.44 -6.65
N THR A 117 -5.85 7.67 -6.83
CA THR A 117 -6.80 7.77 -7.95
C THR A 117 -8.14 8.32 -7.51
N ASP A 118 -8.39 8.34 -6.19
CA ASP A 118 -9.62 8.84 -5.56
C ASP A 118 -10.89 8.16 -6.14
N ASN A 119 -10.77 6.87 -6.44
CA ASN A 119 -11.80 6.08 -7.13
C ASN A 119 -12.52 5.07 -6.21
N GLY A 120 -12.27 5.12 -4.93
CA GLY A 120 -12.78 4.18 -3.95
C GLY A 120 -11.92 2.92 -3.80
N VAL A 121 -11.94 2.36 -2.60
CA VAL A 121 -11.22 1.13 -2.27
C VAL A 121 -11.82 -0.05 -3.00
N GLN A 122 -10.98 -0.86 -3.62
CA GLN A 122 -11.32 -2.15 -4.19
C GLN A 122 -10.44 -3.22 -3.57
N GLN A 123 -10.98 -4.43 -3.47
CA GLN A 123 -10.27 -5.59 -2.92
C GLN A 123 -10.06 -6.68 -3.99
N SER A 124 -10.04 -6.28 -5.24
CA SER A 124 -9.74 -7.15 -6.38
C SER A 124 -9.10 -6.40 -7.53
N TYR A 125 -8.25 -7.09 -8.28
CA TYR A 125 -7.63 -6.59 -9.51
C TYR A 125 -7.57 -7.70 -10.54
N THR A 126 -8.11 -7.44 -11.74
CA THR A 126 -8.12 -8.39 -12.85
C THR A 126 -7.06 -8.03 -13.86
N ILE A 127 -6.27 -8.99 -14.24
CA ILE A 127 -5.26 -8.91 -15.30
C ILE A 127 -5.74 -9.73 -16.48
N ASP A 128 -6.15 -9.07 -17.55
CA ASP A 128 -6.57 -9.69 -18.80
C ASP A 128 -5.43 -9.82 -19.78
N ASN A 129 -5.58 -10.73 -20.74
CA ASN A 129 -4.59 -11.02 -21.79
C ASN A 129 -3.22 -11.49 -21.26
N ALA A 130 -3.19 -12.09 -20.09
CA ALA A 130 -2.02 -12.73 -19.55
C ALA A 130 -1.54 -13.89 -20.46
N THR A 131 -0.23 -14.11 -20.50
CA THR A 131 0.33 -15.22 -21.26
C THR A 131 0.24 -16.51 -20.43
N ASN A 132 -0.47 -17.52 -20.95
CA ASN A 132 -0.57 -18.81 -20.29
C ASN A 132 0.80 -19.48 -20.12
N SER A 133 0.94 -20.23 -19.05
CA SER A 133 2.15 -20.98 -18.69
C SER A 133 3.41 -20.11 -18.48
N THR A 134 3.21 -18.82 -18.23
CA THR A 134 4.28 -17.88 -17.90
C THR A 134 4.08 -17.36 -16.49
N ASP A 135 5.15 -17.33 -15.70
CA ASP A 135 5.12 -16.77 -14.35
C ASP A 135 4.99 -15.25 -14.41
N LEU A 136 4.02 -14.74 -13.70
CA LEU A 136 3.79 -13.33 -13.49
C LEU A 136 3.97 -13.03 -12.00
N TYR A 137 4.60 -11.90 -11.69
CA TYR A 137 4.97 -11.53 -10.33
C TYR A 137 4.22 -10.26 -9.94
N PHE A 138 3.45 -10.35 -8.86
CA PHE A 138 2.72 -9.21 -8.32
C PHE A 138 3.07 -8.98 -6.85
N GLY A 139 2.77 -7.78 -6.39
CA GLY A 139 2.87 -7.42 -4.99
C GLY A 139 1.76 -6.48 -4.59
N LEU A 140 1.31 -6.62 -3.37
CA LEU A 140 0.25 -5.81 -2.79
C LEU A 140 0.74 -5.12 -1.53
N GLN A 141 0.39 -3.85 -1.38
CA GLN A 141 0.80 -3.01 -0.28
C GLN A 141 -0.37 -2.14 0.18
N ALA A 142 -0.70 -2.17 1.47
CA ALA A 142 -1.59 -1.20 2.08
C ALA A 142 -0.82 0.08 2.43
N TYR A 143 -1.51 1.21 2.45
CA TYR A 143 -0.92 2.45 2.95
C TYR A 143 -1.94 3.29 3.72
N ALA A 144 -1.42 4.10 4.61
CA ALA A 144 -2.17 5.03 5.43
C ALA A 144 -1.63 6.45 5.25
N TYR A 145 -2.45 7.44 5.50
CA TYR A 145 -2.17 8.85 5.28
C TYR A 145 -2.49 9.70 6.50
N ASN A 146 -1.70 10.75 6.70
CA ASN A 146 -2.01 11.89 7.55
C ASN A 146 -1.35 13.14 6.97
N GLU A 147 -2.11 14.18 6.71
CA GLU A 147 -1.62 15.43 6.08
C GLU A 147 -0.65 16.22 6.94
N ASN A 148 -0.77 16.12 8.26
CA ASN A 148 0.00 16.87 9.24
C ASN A 148 1.29 16.17 9.68
N SER A 149 1.51 14.94 9.19
CA SER A 149 2.63 14.11 9.58
C SER A 149 3.83 14.24 8.65
N ALA A 150 5.00 13.84 9.16
CA ALA A 150 6.21 13.64 8.37
C ALA A 150 6.89 12.33 8.82
N PRO A 151 6.87 11.28 7.97
CA PRO A 151 6.28 11.22 6.63
C PRO A 151 4.75 11.30 6.64
N ARG A 152 4.13 11.71 5.55
CA ARG A 152 2.66 11.73 5.41
C ARG A 152 2.06 10.36 5.14
N ILE A 153 2.86 9.44 4.62
CA ILE A 153 2.43 8.11 4.21
C ILE A 153 3.15 7.03 5.01
N PHE A 154 2.38 6.14 5.61
CA PHE A 154 2.87 4.86 6.13
C PHE A 154 2.47 3.73 5.21
N LYS A 155 3.43 2.86 4.87
CA LYS A 155 3.25 1.74 3.95
C LYS A 155 3.50 0.42 4.68
N SER A 156 2.63 -0.54 4.43
CA SER A 156 2.87 -1.93 4.85
C SER A 156 4.09 -2.54 4.15
N ALA A 157 4.54 -3.68 4.63
CA ALA A 157 5.34 -4.55 3.79
C ALA A 157 4.56 -4.95 2.52
N ILE A 158 5.29 -5.28 1.45
CA ILE A 158 4.68 -5.76 0.22
C ILE A 158 4.49 -7.27 0.32
N ASN A 159 3.25 -7.74 0.19
CA ASN A 159 2.96 -9.16 0.05
C ASN A 159 3.09 -9.54 -1.43
N ARG A 160 4.08 -10.38 -1.75
CA ARG A 160 4.40 -10.79 -3.12
C ARG A 160 3.79 -12.16 -3.43
N VAL A 161 3.25 -12.29 -4.65
CA VAL A 161 2.68 -13.53 -5.18
C VAL A 161 3.21 -13.80 -6.58
N VAL A 162 3.35 -15.08 -6.89
CA VAL A 162 3.67 -15.56 -8.23
C VAL A 162 2.44 -16.28 -8.76
N VAL A 163 2.04 -15.97 -9.98
CA VAL A 163 0.85 -16.51 -10.61
C VAL A 163 1.18 -17.04 -11.99
N ARG A 164 0.55 -18.14 -12.39
CA ARG A 164 0.78 -18.77 -13.70
C ARG A 164 -0.55 -19.10 -14.36
N PRO A 165 -1.10 -18.22 -15.19
CA PRO A 165 -2.34 -18.48 -15.88
C PRO A 165 -2.28 -19.80 -16.66
N THR A 166 -3.32 -20.59 -16.59
CA THR A 166 -3.37 -21.87 -17.25
C THR A 166 -4.63 -21.99 -18.10
N ARG A 167 -4.47 -22.57 -19.27
CA ARG A 167 -5.62 -22.93 -20.09
C ARG A 167 -6.30 -24.15 -19.49
N ASN A 168 -7.51 -23.99 -18.96
CA ASN A 168 -8.34 -25.12 -18.61
C ASN A 168 -8.73 -25.85 -19.89
N LEU A 169 -8.01 -26.93 -20.22
CA LEU A 169 -8.49 -27.89 -21.19
C LEU A 169 -9.64 -28.64 -20.50
N SER A 170 -10.87 -28.17 -20.73
CA SER A 170 -12.03 -28.99 -20.38
C SER A 170 -11.86 -30.32 -21.09
N SER A 171 -11.60 -31.37 -20.34
CA SER A 171 -11.65 -32.74 -20.83
C SER A 171 -13.08 -33.02 -21.32
N ASN A 172 -13.24 -33.16 -22.62
CA ASN A 172 -14.44 -33.76 -23.21
C ASN A 172 -14.56 -35.21 -22.75
#